data_0e0525e621858840159251ac5ee55c96
#
_entry.id   0e0525e621858840159251ac5ee55c96
#
_cell.length_a   1.000
_cell.length_b   1.000
_cell.length_c   1.000
_cell.angle_alpha   90.00
_cell.angle_beta   90.00
_cell.angle_gamma   90.00
#
_symmetry.space_group_name_H-M   'P 1'
#
loop_
_entity.id
_entity.type
_entity.pdbx_description
1 polymer ?
#
loop_
_entity_poly.entity_id
_entity_poly.type
_entity_poly.pdbx_seq_one_letter_code
_entity_poly.pdbx_strand_id
1 'polypeptide(L)'
;MILTLIGMSGIGKSYWSKKLEQQGFIRFGCDDLITEHLAHQFGFANSMDFDMHAWVGYPDQITHAERAQKYLQTEKLVLQDIIKFLENANEDQNIVIDSTGSIIYMEPAIINQIQKLTDFVYLDSTSEDLDKMLAYYLNNPVAIIWNGYFQPKPNENRQKTFERCYPQLIKSREQKYKEITKIIVPPEIHHGVDTKVDDVLAIIQEN
;
A
#
# COMPACT_ATOMS: atom_id res chain seq x y z
N MET A 1 19.11 8.08 4.49
CA MET A 1 18.16 7.84 3.36
C MET A 1 16.80 7.47 3.92
N ILE A 2 15.74 8.13 3.48
CA ILE A 2 14.38 7.86 3.98
C ILE A 2 13.46 7.59 2.77
N LEU A 3 12.88 6.39 2.70
CA LEU A 3 12.13 5.91 1.54
C LEU A 3 10.68 5.60 1.90
N THR A 4 9.74 5.95 1.02
CA THR A 4 8.36 5.49 1.08
C THR A 4 8.06 4.63 -0.15
N LEU A 5 7.93 3.31 0.05
CA LEU A 5 7.56 2.38 -1.01
C LEU A 5 6.08 2.50 -1.30
N ILE A 6 5.72 2.81 -2.54
CA ILE A 6 4.34 2.92 -3.01
C ILE A 6 4.07 1.95 -4.16
N GLY A 7 2.81 1.60 -4.37
CA GLY A 7 2.40 0.68 -5.43
C GLY A 7 1.22 -0.20 -5.03
N MET A 8 0.82 -1.07 -5.94
CA MET A 8 -0.35 -1.94 -5.75
C MET A 8 -0.20 -2.87 -4.55
N SER A 9 -1.32 -3.29 -3.98
CA SER A 9 -1.32 -4.37 -2.98
C SER A 9 -0.82 -5.66 -3.64
N GLY A 10 0.13 -6.34 -3.00
CA GLY A 10 0.73 -7.57 -3.52
C GLY A 10 1.89 -7.39 -4.51
N ILE A 11 2.30 -6.14 -4.86
CA ILE A 11 3.40 -5.88 -5.81
C ILE A 11 4.81 -6.17 -5.25
N GLY A 12 4.93 -6.41 -3.93
CA GLY A 12 6.22 -6.72 -3.32
C GLY A 12 6.77 -5.64 -2.38
N LYS A 13 6.02 -4.58 -2.06
CA LYS A 13 6.47 -3.54 -1.12
C LYS A 13 6.97 -4.12 0.20
N SER A 14 6.19 -5.00 0.82
CA SER A 14 6.55 -5.62 2.10
C SER A 14 7.73 -6.59 1.99
N TYR A 15 7.95 -7.19 0.83
CA TYR A 15 9.14 -7.97 0.58
C TYR A 15 10.38 -7.08 0.58
N TRP A 16 10.37 -5.99 -0.18
CA TRP A 16 11.50 -5.08 -0.29
C TRP A 16 11.75 -4.29 0.99
N SER A 17 10.70 -3.83 1.68
CA SER A 17 10.87 -3.15 2.97
C SER A 17 11.53 -4.04 4.03
N LYS A 18 11.18 -5.33 4.08
CA LYS A 18 11.83 -6.30 4.97
C LYS A 18 13.28 -6.61 4.56
N LYS A 19 13.57 -6.60 3.26
CA LYS A 19 14.96 -6.73 2.77
C LYS A 19 15.80 -5.51 3.16
N LEU A 20 15.27 -4.31 3.06
CA LEU A 20 15.92 -3.07 3.52
C LEU A 20 16.12 -3.08 5.04
N GLU A 21 15.14 -3.56 5.81
CA GLU A 21 15.25 -3.75 7.26
C GLU A 21 16.43 -4.66 7.63
N GLN A 22 16.65 -5.76 6.89
CA GLN A 22 17.80 -6.64 7.06
C GLN A 22 19.14 -5.94 6.74
N GLN A 23 19.11 -4.83 6.00
CA GLN A 23 20.26 -3.98 5.71
C GLN A 23 20.40 -2.81 6.70
N GLY A 24 19.64 -2.81 7.79
CA GLY A 24 19.73 -1.82 8.86
C GLY A 24 18.79 -0.61 8.72
N PHE A 25 17.82 -0.64 7.81
CA PHE A 25 16.76 0.36 7.78
C PHE A 25 15.78 0.17 8.94
N ILE A 26 15.31 1.26 9.53
CA ILE A 26 14.14 1.25 10.41
C ILE A 26 12.90 1.11 9.53
N ARG A 27 12.12 0.03 9.71
CA ARG A 27 10.94 -0.24 8.90
C ARG A 27 9.65 0.18 9.61
N PHE A 28 8.79 0.91 8.89
CA PHE A 28 7.39 1.15 9.24
C PHE A 28 6.49 0.38 8.28
N GLY A 29 5.85 -0.70 8.74
CA GLY A 29 4.84 -1.44 7.99
C GLY A 29 3.46 -0.84 8.23
N CYS A 30 2.93 -0.04 7.30
CA CYS A 30 1.66 0.66 7.51
C CYS A 30 0.48 -0.30 7.72
N ASP A 31 0.40 -1.41 6.96
CA ASP A 31 -0.65 -2.41 7.15
C ASP A 31 -0.58 -3.07 8.54
N ASP A 32 0.65 -3.34 9.04
CA ASP A 32 0.87 -3.91 10.38
C ASP A 32 0.39 -2.91 11.45
N LEU A 33 0.77 -1.64 11.35
CA LEU A 33 0.39 -0.57 12.28
C LEU A 33 -1.12 -0.29 12.27
N ILE A 34 -1.75 -0.27 11.09
CA ILE A 34 -3.21 -0.12 10.96
C ILE A 34 -3.92 -1.30 11.62
N THR A 35 -3.43 -2.52 11.41
CA THR A 35 -3.97 -3.73 12.04
C THR A 35 -3.91 -3.62 13.55
N GLU A 36 -2.77 -3.20 14.11
CA GLU A 36 -2.58 -3.01 15.54
C GLU A 36 -3.55 -1.98 16.11
N HIS A 37 -3.66 -0.80 15.47
CA HIS A 37 -4.59 0.24 15.88
C HIS A 37 -6.05 -0.23 15.89
N LEU A 38 -6.49 -0.92 14.82
CA LEU A 38 -7.87 -1.41 14.72
C LEU A 38 -8.14 -2.54 15.72
N ALA A 39 -7.21 -3.48 15.86
CA ALA A 39 -7.33 -4.56 16.85
C ALA A 39 -7.50 -4.02 18.27
N HIS A 40 -6.66 -3.06 18.64
CA HIS A 40 -6.75 -2.40 19.95
C HIS A 40 -8.09 -1.69 20.15
N GLN A 41 -8.58 -0.99 19.11
CA GLN A 41 -9.87 -0.29 19.17
C GLN A 41 -11.05 -1.25 19.33
N PHE A 42 -10.95 -2.46 18.77
CA PHE A 42 -11.97 -3.51 18.91
C PHE A 42 -11.77 -4.40 20.15
N GLY A 43 -10.79 -4.09 21.02
CA GLY A 43 -10.58 -4.79 22.28
C GLY A 43 -9.82 -6.12 22.15
N PHE A 44 -9.13 -6.35 21.03
CA PHE A 44 -8.24 -7.51 20.89
C PHE A 44 -6.97 -7.28 21.72
N ALA A 45 -6.61 -8.28 22.53
CA ALA A 45 -5.38 -8.24 23.33
C ALA A 45 -4.12 -8.43 22.46
N ASN A 46 -4.25 -9.13 21.35
CA ASN A 46 -3.18 -9.38 20.39
C ASN A 46 -3.68 -9.03 18.98
N SER A 47 -2.95 -8.17 18.26
CA SER A 47 -3.31 -7.77 16.90
C SER A 47 -3.31 -8.94 15.91
N MET A 48 -2.57 -10.01 16.18
CA MET A 48 -2.56 -11.23 15.34
C MET A 48 -3.90 -11.99 15.35
N ASP A 49 -4.77 -11.73 16.34
CA ASP A 49 -6.10 -12.33 16.43
C ASP A 49 -7.13 -11.56 15.59
N PHE A 50 -6.75 -10.41 15.02
CA PHE A 50 -7.60 -9.56 14.19
C PHE A 50 -7.20 -9.65 12.71
N ASP A 51 -8.06 -10.26 11.90
CA ASP A 51 -7.89 -10.29 10.44
C ASP A 51 -8.47 -9.00 9.82
N MET A 52 -7.61 -7.99 9.67
CA MET A 52 -7.96 -6.72 9.06
C MET A 52 -8.49 -6.88 7.63
N HIS A 53 -7.93 -7.79 6.85
CA HIS A 53 -8.32 -7.99 5.47
C HIS A 53 -9.73 -8.59 5.37
N ALA A 54 -10.01 -9.62 6.15
CA ALA A 54 -11.36 -10.19 6.25
C ALA A 54 -12.35 -9.18 6.87
N TRP A 55 -11.91 -8.35 7.80
CA TRP A 55 -12.75 -7.32 8.41
C TRP A 55 -13.13 -6.22 7.41
N VAL A 56 -12.20 -5.69 6.62
CA VAL A 56 -12.52 -4.74 5.53
C VAL A 56 -13.45 -5.40 4.53
N GLY A 57 -13.13 -6.60 4.10
CA GLY A 57 -13.97 -7.44 3.26
C GLY A 57 -14.07 -6.95 1.81
N TYR A 58 -15.14 -7.37 1.14
CA TYR A 58 -15.37 -7.06 -0.28
C TYR A 58 -16.34 -5.88 -0.46
N PRO A 59 -16.25 -5.14 -1.58
CA PRO A 59 -17.04 -3.92 -1.83
C PRO A 59 -18.54 -4.17 -2.04
N ASP A 60 -18.95 -5.40 -2.28
CA ASP A 60 -20.35 -5.82 -2.37
C ASP A 60 -21.01 -6.12 -1.01
N GLN A 61 -20.23 -6.09 0.08
CA GLN A 61 -20.75 -6.25 1.44
C GLN A 61 -21.30 -4.93 1.98
N ILE A 62 -22.41 -4.99 2.68
CA ILE A 62 -23.11 -3.81 3.20
C ILE A 62 -22.25 -2.98 4.17
N THR A 63 -21.34 -3.63 4.89
CA THR A 63 -20.45 -3.00 5.88
C THR A 63 -19.14 -2.44 5.27
N HIS A 64 -18.85 -2.76 4.00
CA HIS A 64 -17.57 -2.41 3.40
C HIS A 64 -17.32 -0.90 3.38
N ALA A 65 -18.31 -0.09 3.01
CA ALA A 65 -18.13 1.37 2.92
C ALA A 65 -17.71 1.98 4.27
N GLU A 66 -18.37 1.60 5.35
CA GLU A 66 -18.03 2.05 6.71
C GLU A 66 -16.64 1.58 7.14
N ARG A 67 -16.34 0.29 6.89
CA ARG A 67 -15.04 -0.30 7.25
C ARG A 67 -13.90 0.28 6.43
N ALA A 68 -14.10 0.51 5.13
CA ALA A 68 -13.14 1.18 4.28
C ALA A 68 -12.85 2.62 4.75
N GLN A 69 -13.89 3.37 5.15
CA GLN A 69 -13.71 4.70 5.73
C GLN A 69 -12.93 4.64 7.05
N LYS A 70 -13.24 3.69 7.92
CA LYS A 70 -12.53 3.49 9.18
C LYS A 70 -11.06 3.13 8.95
N TYR A 71 -10.80 2.26 7.98
CA TYR A 71 -9.44 1.91 7.56
C TYR A 71 -8.66 3.16 7.13
N LEU A 72 -9.22 4.00 6.22
CA LEU A 72 -8.57 5.23 5.77
C LEU A 72 -8.32 6.24 6.91
N GLN A 73 -9.25 6.35 7.86
CA GLN A 73 -9.05 7.19 9.03
C GLN A 73 -7.88 6.69 9.90
N THR A 74 -7.77 5.37 10.07
CA THR A 74 -6.67 4.76 10.83
C THR A 74 -5.35 4.91 10.08
N GLU A 75 -5.34 4.70 8.75
CA GLU A 75 -4.17 4.94 7.90
C GLU A 75 -3.65 6.37 8.06
N LYS A 76 -4.55 7.36 8.06
CA LYS A 76 -4.19 8.76 8.31
C LYS A 76 -3.50 8.96 9.66
N LEU A 77 -4.00 8.36 10.74
CA LEU A 77 -3.39 8.45 12.07
C LEU A 77 -1.99 7.84 12.08
N VAL A 78 -1.83 6.64 11.50
CA VAL A 78 -0.54 5.96 11.36
C VAL A 78 0.46 6.83 10.61
N LEU A 79 0.05 7.41 9.49
CA LEU A 79 0.93 8.30 8.71
C LEU A 79 1.31 9.58 9.48
N GLN A 80 0.39 10.15 10.26
CA GLN A 80 0.68 11.30 11.12
C GLN A 80 1.70 10.96 12.22
N ASP A 81 1.64 9.78 12.79
CA ASP A 81 2.59 9.34 13.81
C ASP A 81 3.97 9.04 13.18
N ILE A 82 4.00 8.46 11.97
CA ILE A 82 5.24 8.30 11.19
C ILE A 82 5.85 9.68 10.87
N ILE A 83 5.06 10.65 10.41
CA ILE A 83 5.55 12.02 10.15
C ILE A 83 6.20 12.63 11.40
N LYS A 84 5.55 12.55 12.57
CA LYS A 84 6.11 13.04 13.84
C LYS A 84 7.44 12.35 14.18
N PHE A 85 7.54 11.05 13.93
CA PHE A 85 8.79 10.32 14.12
C PHE A 85 9.88 10.85 13.19
N LEU A 86 9.57 11.02 11.88
CA LEU A 86 10.51 11.50 10.88
C LEU A 86 11.01 12.92 11.16
N GLU A 87 10.16 13.81 11.65
CA GLU A 87 10.52 15.19 12.03
C GLU A 87 11.54 15.24 13.17
N ASN A 88 11.68 14.15 13.95
CA ASN A 88 12.61 14.01 15.05
C ASN A 88 13.71 12.97 14.80
N ALA A 89 13.75 12.38 13.61
CA ALA A 89 14.72 11.36 13.24
C ALA A 89 16.11 12.00 13.02
N ASN A 90 17.17 11.26 13.36
CA ASN A 90 18.54 11.69 13.08
C ASN A 90 18.84 11.59 11.58
N GLU A 91 19.64 12.54 11.06
CA GLU A 91 20.02 12.58 9.65
C GLU A 91 20.74 11.32 9.14
N ASP A 92 21.44 10.62 10.03
CA ASP A 92 22.18 9.39 9.70
C ASP A 92 21.29 8.13 9.64
N GLN A 93 20.01 8.21 10.00
CA GLN A 93 19.12 7.06 10.01
C GLN A 93 18.65 6.70 8.60
N ASN A 94 18.72 5.41 8.28
CA ASN A 94 18.05 4.86 7.11
C ASN A 94 16.66 4.36 7.53
N ILE A 95 15.61 4.83 6.83
CA ILE A 95 14.22 4.52 7.18
C ILE A 95 13.48 4.08 5.92
N VAL A 96 12.63 3.06 6.04
CA VAL A 96 11.73 2.62 4.97
C VAL A 96 10.30 2.54 5.47
N ILE A 97 9.39 3.21 4.76
CA ILE A 97 7.95 3.14 4.98
C ILE A 97 7.36 2.19 3.92
N ASP A 98 6.83 1.07 4.38
CA ASP A 98 6.05 0.12 3.59
C ASP A 98 4.60 0.61 3.58
N SER A 99 4.26 1.46 2.61
CA SER A 99 2.96 2.09 2.57
C SER A 99 1.86 1.14 2.10
N THR A 100 0.63 1.48 2.42
CA THR A 100 -0.54 0.78 1.87
C THR A 100 -0.76 1.13 0.39
N GLY A 101 -1.59 0.33 -0.31
CA GLY A 101 -2.00 0.68 -1.66
C GLY A 101 -2.99 1.86 -1.72
N SER A 102 -3.51 2.32 -0.58
CA SER A 102 -4.48 3.43 -0.47
C SER A 102 -3.85 4.78 -0.12
N ILE A 103 -2.54 4.84 0.11
CA ILE A 103 -1.84 6.10 0.45
C ILE A 103 -2.19 7.25 -0.51
N ILE A 104 -2.43 6.95 -1.78
CA ILE A 104 -2.84 7.90 -2.83
C ILE A 104 -4.22 8.54 -2.61
N TYR A 105 -4.99 8.08 -1.63
CA TYR A 105 -6.28 8.64 -1.25
C TYR A 105 -6.21 9.52 0.01
N MET A 106 -5.01 9.69 0.56
CA MET A 106 -4.79 10.62 1.67
C MET A 106 -4.93 12.07 1.21
N GLU A 107 -5.25 12.95 2.16
CA GLU A 107 -5.35 14.38 1.88
C GLU A 107 -4.01 14.92 1.34
N PRO A 108 -4.03 15.84 0.38
CA PRO A 108 -2.81 16.43 -0.20
C PRO A 108 -1.84 16.97 0.86
N ALA A 109 -2.34 17.45 1.99
CA ALA A 109 -1.50 17.95 3.08
C ALA A 109 -0.61 16.84 3.67
N ILE A 110 -1.15 15.63 3.89
CA ILE A 110 -0.41 14.46 4.40
C ILE A 110 0.64 14.02 3.37
N ILE A 111 0.22 13.86 2.11
CA ILE A 111 1.14 13.45 1.03
C ILE A 111 2.30 14.43 0.92
N ASN A 112 2.01 15.74 0.89
CA ASN A 112 3.04 16.78 0.79
C ASN A 112 4.00 16.80 2.00
N GLN A 113 3.50 16.48 3.22
CA GLN A 113 4.38 16.37 4.39
C GLN A 113 5.33 15.18 4.26
N ILE A 114 4.83 14.00 3.88
CA ILE A 114 5.66 12.80 3.71
C ILE A 114 6.66 13.03 2.57
N GLN A 115 6.25 13.61 1.44
CA GLN A 115 7.14 13.89 0.30
C GLN A 115 8.29 14.87 0.62
N LYS A 116 8.13 15.73 1.63
CA LYS A 116 9.22 16.60 2.10
C LYS A 116 10.25 15.88 2.95
N LEU A 117 9.87 14.76 3.53
CA LEU A 117 10.68 14.00 4.50
C LEU A 117 11.23 12.70 3.90
N THR A 118 10.67 12.22 2.77
CA THR A 118 11.01 10.91 2.20
C THR A 118 10.99 10.94 0.69
N ASP A 119 11.79 10.07 0.07
CA ASP A 119 11.70 9.81 -1.36
C ASP A 119 10.63 8.74 -1.62
N PHE A 120 9.61 9.07 -2.44
CA PHE A 120 8.61 8.11 -2.86
C PHE A 120 9.18 7.23 -3.97
N VAL A 121 9.08 5.92 -3.77
CA VAL A 121 9.57 4.90 -4.70
C VAL A 121 8.42 4.03 -5.15
N TYR A 122 8.05 4.12 -6.41
CA TYR A 122 6.97 3.34 -6.99
C TYR A 122 7.49 2.02 -7.54
N LEU A 123 6.99 0.90 -7.02
CA LEU A 123 7.18 -0.41 -7.61
C LEU A 123 6.13 -0.59 -8.71
N ASP A 124 6.57 -0.51 -9.98
CA ASP A 124 5.67 -0.60 -11.14
C ASP A 124 5.17 -2.04 -11.35
N SER A 125 4.11 -2.21 -12.12
CA SER A 125 3.45 -3.49 -12.35
C SER A 125 3.28 -3.79 -13.83
N THR A 126 3.38 -5.06 -14.20
CA THR A 126 3.03 -5.55 -15.54
C THR A 126 1.53 -5.86 -15.64
N SER A 127 1.02 -6.03 -16.85
CA SER A 127 -0.35 -6.55 -17.07
C SER A 127 -0.55 -7.94 -16.44
N GLU A 128 0.50 -8.79 -16.48
CA GLU A 128 0.45 -10.13 -15.86
C GLU A 128 0.32 -10.05 -14.32
N ASP A 129 0.97 -9.08 -13.67
CA ASP A 129 0.81 -8.85 -12.23
C ASP A 129 -0.63 -8.47 -11.89
N LEU A 130 -1.25 -7.62 -12.70
CA LEU A 130 -2.62 -7.18 -12.49
C LEU A 130 -3.62 -8.34 -12.61
N ASP A 131 -3.41 -9.24 -13.57
CA ASP A 131 -4.23 -10.44 -13.74
C ASP A 131 -4.08 -11.39 -12.54
N LYS A 132 -2.85 -11.61 -12.05
CA LYS A 132 -2.57 -12.40 -10.84
C LYS A 132 -3.21 -11.76 -9.59
N MET A 133 -3.11 -10.44 -9.44
CA MET A 133 -3.73 -9.71 -8.33
C MET A 133 -5.24 -9.85 -8.32
N LEU A 134 -5.89 -9.72 -9.48
CA LEU A 134 -7.34 -9.92 -9.60
C LEU A 134 -7.72 -11.36 -9.25
N ALA A 135 -7.03 -12.35 -9.81
CA ALA A 135 -7.30 -13.76 -9.55
C ALA A 135 -7.14 -14.11 -8.05
N TYR A 136 -6.10 -13.55 -7.41
CA TYR A 136 -5.90 -13.72 -5.97
C TYR A 136 -7.02 -13.05 -5.17
N TYR A 137 -7.37 -11.81 -5.48
CA TYR A 137 -8.38 -11.02 -4.78
C TYR A 137 -9.78 -11.66 -4.83
N LEU A 138 -10.14 -12.29 -5.94
CA LEU A 138 -11.45 -12.95 -6.08
C LEU A 138 -11.63 -14.11 -5.09
N ASN A 139 -10.53 -14.74 -4.66
CA ASN A 139 -10.52 -15.89 -3.77
C ASN A 139 -10.13 -15.58 -2.33
N ASN A 140 -9.46 -14.42 -2.12
CA ASN A 140 -8.93 -14.04 -0.82
C ASN A 140 -9.28 -12.57 -0.54
N PRO A 141 -9.93 -12.24 0.58
CA PRO A 141 -10.18 -10.86 0.93
C PRO A 141 -8.84 -10.15 1.16
N VAL A 142 -8.69 -8.98 0.55
CA VAL A 142 -7.58 -8.05 0.76
C VAL A 142 -8.20 -6.69 1.04
N ALA A 143 -7.64 -5.94 1.98
CA ALA A 143 -8.12 -4.60 2.32
C ALA A 143 -7.87 -3.63 1.14
N ILE A 144 -8.72 -3.69 0.14
CA ILE A 144 -8.69 -2.81 -1.04
C ILE A 144 -9.72 -1.71 -0.89
N ILE A 145 -9.25 -0.46 -0.93
CA ILE A 145 -10.13 0.70 -0.96
C ILE A 145 -10.57 0.96 -2.40
N TRP A 146 -11.82 0.74 -2.69
CA TRP A 146 -12.37 0.83 -4.05
C TRP A 146 -12.63 2.26 -4.53
N ASN A 147 -12.77 3.20 -3.62
CA ASN A 147 -12.93 4.64 -3.91
C ASN A 147 -13.98 4.93 -5.01
N GLY A 148 -15.13 4.25 -4.94
CA GLY A 148 -16.24 4.42 -5.89
C GLY A 148 -16.10 3.64 -7.21
N TYR A 149 -15.02 2.91 -7.45
CA TYR A 149 -14.82 2.14 -8.68
C TYR A 149 -15.66 0.85 -8.74
N PHE A 150 -16.13 0.33 -7.62
CA PHE A 150 -17.02 -0.83 -7.62
C PHE A 150 -18.47 -0.40 -7.91
N GLN A 151 -18.92 -0.60 -9.14
CA GLN A 151 -20.24 -0.18 -9.62
C GLN A 151 -20.96 -1.35 -10.28
N PRO A 152 -21.76 -2.14 -9.53
CA PRO A 152 -22.55 -3.24 -10.09
C PRO A 152 -23.55 -2.74 -11.13
N LYS A 153 -23.77 -3.51 -12.21
CA LYS A 153 -24.79 -3.23 -13.22
C LYS A 153 -25.94 -4.23 -13.10
N PRO A 154 -27.15 -3.86 -13.54
CA PRO A 154 -28.26 -4.81 -13.65
C PRO A 154 -27.85 -6.03 -14.48
N ASN A 155 -28.22 -7.22 -14.03
CA ASN A 155 -27.92 -8.51 -14.65
C ASN A 155 -26.42 -8.90 -14.70
N GLU A 156 -25.58 -8.23 -13.95
CA GLU A 156 -24.17 -8.59 -13.79
C GLU A 156 -24.01 -9.41 -12.51
N ASN A 157 -23.35 -10.57 -12.60
CA ASN A 157 -23.01 -11.32 -11.39
C ASN A 157 -21.76 -10.68 -10.72
N ARG A 158 -21.50 -11.09 -9.48
CA ARG A 158 -20.38 -10.60 -8.66
C ARG A 158 -19.05 -10.66 -9.42
N GLN A 159 -18.71 -11.81 -9.98
CA GLN A 159 -17.44 -12.01 -10.68
C GLN A 159 -17.29 -11.06 -11.87
N LYS A 160 -18.30 -10.94 -12.73
CA LYS A 160 -18.28 -10.01 -13.88
C LYS A 160 -18.13 -8.55 -13.44
N THR A 161 -18.75 -8.17 -12.31
CA THR A 161 -18.56 -6.82 -11.75
C THR A 161 -17.10 -6.59 -11.37
N PHE A 162 -16.45 -7.53 -10.68
CA PHE A 162 -15.04 -7.43 -10.34
C PHE A 162 -14.15 -7.38 -11.57
N GLU A 163 -14.31 -8.30 -12.52
CA GLU A 163 -13.53 -8.35 -13.76
C GLU A 163 -13.60 -7.05 -14.55
N ARG A 164 -14.74 -6.36 -14.52
CA ARG A 164 -14.93 -5.08 -15.21
C ARG A 164 -14.40 -3.88 -14.41
N CYS A 165 -14.61 -3.85 -13.09
CA CYS A 165 -14.31 -2.69 -12.27
C CYS A 165 -12.85 -2.67 -11.78
N TYR A 166 -12.27 -3.82 -11.51
CA TYR A 166 -10.91 -3.91 -10.98
C TYR A 166 -9.85 -3.30 -11.90
N PRO A 167 -9.82 -3.58 -13.20
CA PRO A 167 -8.86 -2.92 -14.10
C PRO A 167 -8.98 -1.39 -14.12
N GLN A 168 -10.19 -0.85 -13.95
CA GLN A 168 -10.40 0.60 -13.90
C GLN A 168 -9.82 1.20 -12.61
N LEU A 169 -10.05 0.54 -11.47
CA LEU A 169 -9.45 0.92 -10.19
C LEU A 169 -7.91 0.93 -10.30
N ILE A 170 -7.34 -0.15 -10.82
CA ILE A 170 -5.90 -0.32 -10.93
C ILE A 170 -5.28 0.74 -11.83
N LYS A 171 -5.85 0.98 -13.02
CA LYS A 171 -5.38 2.04 -13.94
C LYS A 171 -5.41 3.43 -13.28
N SER A 172 -6.45 3.73 -12.51
CA SER A 172 -6.53 5.00 -11.77
C SER A 172 -5.46 5.09 -10.68
N ARG A 173 -5.17 4.00 -9.98
CA ARG A 173 -4.12 3.96 -8.95
C ARG A 173 -2.74 4.12 -9.56
N GLU A 174 -2.44 3.41 -10.64
CA GLU A 174 -1.18 3.52 -11.37
C GLU A 174 -0.89 4.97 -11.77
N GLN A 175 -1.87 5.65 -12.36
CA GLN A 175 -1.75 7.06 -12.70
C GLN A 175 -1.41 7.91 -11.47
N LYS A 176 -2.12 7.72 -10.36
CA LYS A 176 -1.88 8.47 -9.12
C LYS A 176 -0.51 8.21 -8.50
N TYR A 177 0.00 6.95 -8.54
CA TYR A 177 1.36 6.67 -8.08
C TYR A 177 2.39 7.43 -8.93
N LYS A 178 2.24 7.42 -10.26
CA LYS A 178 3.14 8.14 -11.18
C LYS A 178 3.05 9.66 -11.04
N GLU A 179 1.92 10.21 -10.59
CA GLU A 179 1.76 11.64 -10.32
C GLU A 179 2.52 12.10 -9.07
N ILE A 180 2.71 11.23 -8.08
CA ILE A 180 3.31 11.58 -6.79
C ILE A 180 4.78 11.15 -6.63
N THR A 181 5.37 10.50 -7.62
CA THR A 181 6.79 10.12 -7.60
C THR A 181 7.47 10.27 -8.95
N LYS A 182 8.78 10.46 -8.91
CA LYS A 182 9.66 10.37 -10.10
C LYS A 182 10.49 9.10 -10.08
N ILE A 183 10.67 8.48 -8.93
CA ILE A 183 11.48 7.28 -8.76
C ILE A 183 10.60 6.06 -9.02
N ILE A 184 10.85 5.37 -10.12
CA ILE A 184 10.11 4.18 -10.53
C ILE A 184 11.09 3.01 -10.63
N VAL A 185 10.82 1.96 -9.85
CA VAL A 185 11.53 0.67 -9.96
C VAL A 185 10.73 -0.23 -10.90
N PRO A 186 11.28 -0.57 -12.06
CA PRO A 186 10.55 -1.34 -13.06
C PRO A 186 10.41 -2.82 -12.64
N PRO A 187 9.39 -3.52 -13.14
CA PRO A 187 9.08 -4.90 -12.74
C PRO A 187 10.23 -5.89 -12.94
N GLU A 188 10.99 -5.76 -14.01
CA GLU A 188 12.15 -6.61 -14.30
C GLU A 188 13.23 -6.54 -13.22
N ILE A 189 13.30 -5.44 -12.48
CA ILE A 189 14.22 -5.29 -11.35
C ILE A 189 13.60 -5.88 -10.09
N HIS A 190 12.45 -5.38 -9.63
CA HIS A 190 11.93 -5.82 -8.33
C HIS A 190 11.29 -7.22 -8.34
N HIS A 191 11.02 -7.82 -9.51
CA HIS A 191 10.63 -9.23 -9.67
C HIS A 191 11.80 -10.16 -10.02
N GLY A 192 12.97 -9.61 -10.29
CA GLY A 192 14.15 -10.40 -10.65
C GLY A 192 14.53 -11.38 -9.53
N VAL A 193 14.66 -12.66 -9.88
CA VAL A 193 14.96 -13.75 -8.92
C VAL A 193 16.32 -13.51 -8.23
N ASP A 194 17.28 -12.95 -8.95
CA ASP A 194 18.64 -12.69 -8.48
C ASP A 194 18.83 -11.23 -8.02
N THR A 195 17.78 -10.38 -8.07
CA THR A 195 17.89 -8.97 -7.72
C THR A 195 18.20 -8.80 -6.24
N LYS A 196 19.27 -8.04 -5.98
CA LYS A 196 19.72 -7.68 -4.64
C LYS A 196 19.15 -6.32 -4.23
N VAL A 197 19.23 -6.03 -2.94
CA VAL A 197 18.83 -4.71 -2.41
C VAL A 197 19.63 -3.59 -3.06
N ASP A 198 20.93 -3.82 -3.29
CA ASP A 198 21.83 -2.83 -3.92
C ASP A 198 21.38 -2.46 -5.34
N ASP A 199 20.80 -3.38 -6.10
CA ASP A 199 20.31 -3.11 -7.46
C ASP A 199 19.09 -2.16 -7.42
N VAL A 200 18.22 -2.34 -6.42
CA VAL A 200 17.07 -1.45 -6.20
C VAL A 200 17.54 -0.09 -5.67
N LEU A 201 18.49 -0.07 -4.74
CA LEU A 201 19.05 1.16 -4.19
C LEU A 201 19.80 1.97 -5.25
N ALA A 202 20.49 1.33 -6.20
CA ALA A 202 21.16 2.01 -7.31
C ALA A 202 20.18 2.82 -8.15
N ILE A 203 19.01 2.25 -8.50
CA ILE A 203 17.96 2.97 -9.23
C ILE A 203 17.45 4.18 -8.44
N ILE A 204 17.29 4.03 -7.12
CA ILE A 204 16.82 5.12 -6.26
C ILE A 204 17.83 6.27 -6.19
N GLN A 205 19.12 5.94 -6.18
CA GLN A 205 20.21 6.93 -6.08
C GLN A 205 20.50 7.66 -7.41
N GLU A 206 20.13 7.08 -8.55
CA GLU A 206 20.32 7.67 -9.89
C GLU A 206 19.26 8.72 -10.25
N ASN A 207 18.17 8.83 -9.48
CA ASN A 207 17.03 9.72 -9.73
C ASN A 207 16.93 10.83 -8.68
#